data_192888f9521bc4f9f3ccbefcb551d02c
#
_entry.id   192888f9521bc4f9f3ccbefcb551d02c
#
_cell.length_a   1.000
_cell.length_b   1.000
_cell.length_c   1.000
_cell.angle_alpha   90.00
_cell.angle_beta   90.00
_cell.angle_gamma   90.00
#
_symmetry.space_group_name_H-M   'P 1'
#
loop_
_entity.id
_entity.type
_entity.pdbx_description
1 polymer ?
#
loop_
_entity_poly.entity_id
_entity_poly.type
_entity_poly.pdbx_seq_one_letter_code
_entity_poly.pdbx_strand_id
1 'polypeptide(L)'
;MESQARCLVLALLLLSPASLSKSAAAQTPSAAEIARGKYVFGATGGCGCHTVPKEPVNAGGRKYDGPFGTVYSSNITPDRETGIGSWTDEQIITAIRLGRRSNGERLVPVHPYTVFNGMGAEDLKPLVAFLRTLPAVKRANQPKKITVPMFESVFLPAWLAAFAPRETPPTAVPTSGPARGEYLVRAVAHCGECHTPRTMTMATDNSRFLAGNPKGPEDSEVPNITPDKATGLAWSEEEIADYLGTGNKPDGDVAGGLMGEMIEGTLAGYKDLTKADRLAIARYLKTIPAVKNKIGK
;
A
#
# COMPACT_ATOMS: atom_id res chain seq x y z
N MET A 1 -60.16 48.47 -44.48
CA MET A 1 -59.94 47.17 -45.12
C MET A 1 -58.61 46.65 -44.58
N GLU A 2 -58.65 45.95 -43.46
CA GLU A 2 -57.47 45.48 -42.72
C GLU A 2 -57.33 43.99 -42.95
N SER A 3 -56.18 43.62 -43.54
CA SER A 3 -55.80 42.24 -43.79
C SER A 3 -55.04 41.70 -42.58
N GLN A 4 -55.61 40.74 -41.84
CA GLN A 4 -54.93 40.04 -40.77
C GLN A 4 -54.15 38.85 -41.31
N ALA A 5 -52.85 38.94 -41.26
CA ALA A 5 -51.94 37.80 -41.52
C ALA A 5 -51.80 36.95 -40.23
N ARG A 6 -52.31 35.71 -40.29
CA ARG A 6 -52.11 34.71 -39.22
C ARG A 6 -50.76 34.01 -39.40
N CYS A 7 -49.81 34.27 -38.49
CA CYS A 7 -48.59 33.48 -38.37
C CYS A 7 -48.92 32.13 -37.66
N LEU A 8 -48.77 31.02 -38.42
CA LEU A 8 -48.69 29.65 -37.86
C LEU A 8 -47.30 29.43 -37.35
N VAL A 9 -47.17 29.28 -36.02
CA VAL A 9 -45.93 28.82 -35.41
C VAL A 9 -45.97 27.28 -35.32
N LEU A 10 -45.20 26.62 -36.17
CA LEU A 10 -44.95 25.16 -36.15
C LEU A 10 -43.95 24.86 -35.02
N ALA A 11 -44.40 24.31 -33.90
CA ALA A 11 -43.51 23.79 -32.86
C ALA A 11 -42.97 22.40 -33.26
N LEU A 12 -41.73 22.35 -33.71
CA LEU A 12 -41.00 21.09 -33.89
C LEU A 12 -40.57 20.55 -32.49
N LEU A 13 -41.24 19.51 -32.05
CA LEU A 13 -40.81 18.69 -30.91
C LEU A 13 -39.63 17.83 -31.33
N LEU A 14 -38.42 18.27 -30.96
CA LEU A 14 -37.22 17.47 -31.05
C LEU A 14 -37.25 16.38 -29.96
N LEU A 15 -37.65 15.19 -30.32
CA LEU A 15 -37.47 13.98 -29.51
C LEU A 15 -35.97 13.63 -29.50
N SER A 16 -35.29 14.04 -28.43
CA SER A 16 -33.92 13.55 -28.15
C SER A 16 -33.98 12.06 -27.76
N PRO A 17 -33.21 11.20 -28.41
CA PRO A 17 -33.12 9.80 -27.98
C PRO A 17 -32.43 9.78 -26.59
N ALA A 18 -33.14 9.35 -25.58
CA ALA A 18 -32.58 9.05 -24.28
C ALA A 18 -31.57 7.91 -24.45
N SER A 19 -30.30 8.23 -24.43
CA SER A 19 -29.21 7.25 -24.37
C SER A 19 -29.32 6.51 -23.05
N LEU A 20 -29.90 5.31 -23.07
CA LEU A 20 -29.86 4.34 -22.00
C LEU A 20 -28.39 3.93 -21.81
N SER A 21 -27.69 4.60 -20.91
CA SER A 21 -26.40 4.14 -20.41
C SER A 21 -26.62 2.78 -19.77
N LYS A 22 -26.24 1.71 -20.46
CA LYS A 22 -26.15 0.38 -19.89
C LYS A 22 -25.16 0.48 -18.71
N SER A 23 -25.70 0.45 -17.49
CA SER A 23 -24.90 0.20 -16.30
C SER A 23 -24.19 -1.13 -16.51
N ALA A 24 -22.90 -1.10 -16.72
CA ALA A 24 -22.10 -2.32 -16.81
C ALA A 24 -22.25 -3.01 -15.44
N ALA A 25 -22.96 -4.11 -15.40
CA ALA A 25 -23.04 -4.96 -14.22
C ALA A 25 -21.59 -5.31 -13.84
N ALA A 26 -21.19 -5.02 -12.61
CA ALA A 26 -19.87 -5.38 -12.11
C ALA A 26 -19.68 -6.88 -12.29
N GLN A 27 -18.72 -7.28 -13.13
CA GLN A 27 -18.44 -8.69 -13.36
C GLN A 27 -17.91 -9.30 -12.07
N THR A 28 -18.42 -10.46 -11.71
CA THR A 28 -17.89 -11.22 -10.57
C THR A 28 -16.43 -11.56 -10.86
N PRO A 29 -15.48 -11.25 -9.95
CA PRO A 29 -14.07 -11.56 -10.16
C PRO A 29 -13.85 -13.05 -10.40
N SER A 30 -12.98 -13.38 -11.35
CA SER A 30 -12.60 -14.75 -11.63
C SER A 30 -11.74 -15.35 -10.53
N ALA A 31 -11.70 -16.68 -10.40
CA ALA A 31 -10.81 -17.35 -9.45
C ALA A 31 -9.33 -16.99 -9.68
N ALA A 32 -8.91 -16.80 -10.93
CA ALA A 32 -7.55 -16.37 -11.27
C ALA A 32 -7.26 -14.94 -10.78
N GLU A 33 -8.21 -14.03 -10.89
CA GLU A 33 -8.09 -12.66 -10.40
C GLU A 33 -8.01 -12.63 -8.88
N ILE A 34 -8.83 -13.40 -8.17
CA ILE A 34 -8.76 -13.54 -6.70
C ILE A 34 -7.42 -14.13 -6.27
N ALA A 35 -6.91 -15.17 -6.97
CA ALA A 35 -5.61 -15.76 -6.69
C ALA A 35 -4.47 -14.76 -6.91
N ARG A 36 -4.51 -13.96 -7.99
CA ARG A 36 -3.58 -12.85 -8.21
C ARG A 36 -3.66 -11.83 -7.08
N GLY A 37 -4.88 -11.47 -6.66
CA GLY A 37 -5.10 -10.53 -5.55
C GLY A 37 -4.51 -11.03 -4.25
N LYS A 38 -4.68 -12.32 -3.91
CA LYS A 38 -4.04 -12.95 -2.75
C LYS A 38 -2.52 -12.88 -2.83
N TYR A 39 -1.95 -13.12 -4.02
CA TYR A 39 -0.52 -13.00 -4.25
C TYR A 39 -0.02 -11.57 -4.00
N VAL A 40 -0.71 -10.56 -4.55
CA VAL A 40 -0.36 -9.15 -4.32
C VAL A 40 -0.51 -8.78 -2.85
N PHE A 41 -1.56 -9.25 -2.19
CA PHE A 41 -1.75 -9.08 -0.75
C PHE A 41 -0.56 -9.64 0.05
N GLY A 42 -0.09 -10.85 -0.26
CA GLY A 42 1.13 -11.41 0.33
C GLY A 42 2.38 -10.56 0.04
N ALA A 43 2.49 -10.04 -1.18
CA ALA A 43 3.60 -9.18 -1.58
C ALA A 43 3.64 -7.82 -0.84
N THR A 44 2.50 -7.36 -0.29
CA THR A 44 2.47 -6.19 0.61
C THR A 44 2.77 -6.55 2.08
N GLY A 45 3.23 -7.77 2.37
CA GLY A 45 3.46 -8.27 3.73
C GLY A 45 2.17 -8.69 4.44
N GLY A 46 1.12 -9.05 3.69
CA GLY A 46 -0.11 -9.63 4.22
C GLY A 46 -0.98 -8.70 5.06
N CYS A 47 -0.80 -7.39 4.91
CA CYS A 47 -1.55 -6.36 5.66
C CYS A 47 -1.55 -6.57 7.19
N GLY A 48 -0.47 -7.11 7.76
CA GLY A 48 -0.28 -7.28 9.20
C GLY A 48 -0.56 -6.02 10.01
N CYS A 49 -0.30 -4.86 9.40
CA CYS A 49 -0.64 -3.54 9.97
C CYS A 49 -2.12 -3.38 10.32
N HIS A 50 -3.02 -4.10 9.67
CA HIS A 50 -4.46 -4.07 9.91
C HIS A 50 -4.95 -5.20 10.84
N THR A 51 -4.03 -5.88 11.51
CA THR A 51 -4.32 -6.97 12.44
C THR A 51 -3.65 -6.72 13.78
N VAL A 52 -4.42 -6.72 14.86
CA VAL A 52 -3.88 -6.77 16.22
C VAL A 52 -3.59 -8.23 16.55
N PRO A 53 -2.41 -8.58 17.09
CA PRO A 53 -2.09 -9.95 17.45
C PRO A 53 -3.17 -10.59 18.31
N LYS A 54 -3.56 -11.82 17.97
CA LYS A 54 -4.64 -12.62 18.63
C LYS A 54 -6.06 -12.09 18.45
N GLU A 55 -6.25 -11.07 17.63
CA GLU A 55 -7.55 -10.50 17.27
C GLU A 55 -7.97 -10.91 15.86
N PRO A 56 -9.22 -10.69 15.43
CA PRO A 56 -9.65 -11.02 14.09
C PRO A 56 -8.80 -10.33 13.00
N VAL A 57 -8.38 -11.14 12.02
CA VAL A 57 -7.48 -10.71 10.94
C VAL A 57 -8.11 -9.60 10.11
N ASN A 58 -7.31 -8.58 9.78
CA ASN A 58 -7.70 -7.43 8.97
C ASN A 58 -8.84 -6.56 9.54
N ALA A 59 -9.22 -6.78 10.79
CA ALA A 59 -10.28 -6.01 11.45
C ALA A 59 -9.80 -4.64 12.00
N GLY A 60 -8.56 -4.27 11.76
CA GLY A 60 -7.99 -2.99 12.21
C GLY A 60 -7.69 -2.94 13.71
N GLY A 61 -7.41 -1.74 14.20
CA GLY A 61 -7.23 -1.47 15.63
C GLY A 61 -5.78 -1.48 16.11
N ARG A 62 -4.78 -1.81 15.25
CA ARG A 62 -3.36 -1.68 15.62
C ARG A 62 -3.01 -0.20 15.80
N LYS A 63 -2.41 0.11 16.93
CA LYS A 63 -2.06 1.46 17.36
C LYS A 63 -0.73 1.90 16.74
N TYR A 64 -0.67 3.16 16.31
CA TYR A 64 0.54 3.81 15.81
C TYR A 64 0.65 5.19 16.44
N ASP A 65 1.73 5.42 17.19
CA ASP A 65 2.07 6.70 17.77
C ASP A 65 3.10 7.43 16.91
N GLY A 66 3.02 8.76 16.89
CA GLY A 66 3.96 9.62 16.18
C GLY A 66 3.90 11.07 16.69
N PRO A 67 4.72 11.96 16.16
CA PRO A 67 4.73 13.35 16.58
C PRO A 67 3.42 14.09 16.31
N PHE A 68 2.55 13.52 15.48
CA PHE A 68 1.20 14.02 15.18
C PHE A 68 0.15 13.58 16.21
N GLY A 69 0.46 12.60 17.05
CA GLY A 69 -0.46 11.95 17.98
C GLY A 69 -0.60 10.46 17.71
N THR A 70 -1.80 9.91 17.90
CA THR A 70 -2.10 8.49 17.74
C THR A 70 -3.08 8.25 16.60
N VAL A 71 -2.80 7.26 15.77
CA VAL A 71 -3.74 6.72 14.78
C VAL A 71 -3.91 5.21 14.96
N TYR A 72 -5.00 4.67 14.45
CA TYR A 72 -5.28 3.24 14.49
C TYR A 72 -5.53 2.73 13.08
N SER A 73 -5.05 1.53 12.77
CA SER A 73 -5.36 0.90 11.49
C SER A 73 -6.87 0.66 11.35
N SER A 74 -7.37 0.82 10.13
CA SER A 74 -8.79 0.66 9.83
C SER A 74 -9.14 -0.82 9.64
N ASN A 75 -10.41 -1.16 9.89
CA ASN A 75 -11.01 -2.41 9.45
C ASN A 75 -11.07 -2.43 7.92
N ILE A 76 -10.34 -3.35 7.29
CA ILE A 76 -10.30 -3.54 5.83
C ILE A 76 -11.05 -4.80 5.39
N THR A 77 -11.84 -5.41 6.28
CA THR A 77 -12.74 -6.50 5.92
C THR A 77 -13.97 -5.98 5.16
N PRO A 78 -14.67 -6.83 4.39
CA PRO A 78 -15.85 -6.42 3.63
C PRO A 78 -17.12 -6.24 4.50
N ASP A 79 -16.95 -5.93 5.79
CA ASP A 79 -18.08 -5.52 6.62
C ASP A 79 -18.65 -4.20 6.12
N ARG A 80 -19.98 -4.14 5.95
CA ARG A 80 -20.64 -2.99 5.32
C ARG A 80 -20.76 -1.76 6.21
N GLU A 81 -20.75 -1.95 7.52
CA GLU A 81 -20.92 -0.87 8.48
C GLU A 81 -19.58 -0.31 8.97
N THR A 82 -18.65 -1.19 9.28
CA THR A 82 -17.41 -0.83 9.97
C THR A 82 -16.15 -1.01 9.13
N GLY A 83 -16.24 -1.76 8.03
CA GLY A 83 -15.14 -2.04 7.11
C GLY A 83 -15.27 -1.33 5.77
N ILE A 84 -14.78 -1.98 4.71
CA ILE A 84 -14.78 -1.45 3.34
C ILE A 84 -15.92 -2.01 2.48
N GLY A 85 -16.86 -2.77 3.05
CA GLY A 85 -17.89 -3.50 2.30
C GLY A 85 -18.89 -2.63 1.55
N SER A 86 -19.12 -1.40 2.00
CA SER A 86 -19.98 -0.42 1.32
C SER A 86 -19.24 0.50 0.34
N TRP A 87 -17.91 0.41 0.24
CA TRP A 87 -17.11 1.25 -0.64
C TRP A 87 -17.11 0.69 -2.07
N THR A 88 -16.99 1.56 -3.08
CA THR A 88 -16.71 1.11 -4.44
C THR A 88 -15.25 0.66 -4.57
N ASP A 89 -14.92 -0.08 -5.63
CA ASP A 89 -13.54 -0.52 -5.89
C ASP A 89 -12.62 0.68 -6.11
N GLU A 90 -13.09 1.73 -6.79
CA GLU A 90 -12.38 2.98 -7.00
C GLU A 90 -12.10 3.71 -5.69
N GLN A 91 -13.04 3.68 -4.73
CA GLN A 91 -12.82 4.27 -3.40
C GLN A 91 -11.77 3.49 -2.61
N ILE A 92 -11.75 2.15 -2.70
CA ILE A 92 -10.73 1.32 -2.06
C ILE A 92 -9.36 1.60 -2.70
N ILE A 93 -9.26 1.60 -4.04
CA ILE A 93 -8.02 1.92 -4.76
C ILE A 93 -7.54 3.33 -4.40
N THR A 94 -8.44 4.29 -4.32
CA THR A 94 -8.12 5.67 -3.92
C THR A 94 -7.57 5.74 -2.49
N ALA A 95 -8.13 4.96 -1.57
CA ALA A 95 -7.61 4.88 -0.20
C ALA A 95 -6.21 4.27 -0.17
N ILE A 96 -5.97 3.18 -0.92
CA ILE A 96 -4.65 2.53 -1.01
C ILE A 96 -3.61 3.46 -1.61
N ARG A 97 -3.91 4.15 -2.72
CA ARG A 97 -2.94 4.93 -3.48
C ARG A 97 -2.79 6.37 -3.04
N LEU A 98 -3.89 7.00 -2.67
CA LEU A 98 -3.96 8.45 -2.44
C LEU A 98 -4.27 8.80 -0.99
N GLY A 99 -4.47 7.79 -0.12
CA GLY A 99 -4.77 7.99 1.29
C GLY A 99 -6.07 8.78 1.51
N ARG A 100 -7.09 8.57 0.68
CA ARG A 100 -8.41 9.19 0.84
C ARG A 100 -9.48 8.14 1.09
N ARG A 101 -10.18 8.26 2.21
CA ARG A 101 -11.31 7.42 2.56
C ARG A 101 -12.53 7.73 1.66
N SER A 102 -13.53 6.85 1.67
CA SER A 102 -14.76 7.03 0.89
C SER A 102 -15.54 8.32 1.23
N ASN A 103 -15.37 8.84 2.42
CA ASN A 103 -15.95 10.12 2.86
C ASN A 103 -15.07 11.34 2.55
N GLY A 104 -13.94 11.14 1.82
CA GLY A 104 -12.99 12.19 1.46
C GLY A 104 -11.95 12.52 2.53
N GLU A 105 -12.06 11.95 3.72
CA GLU A 105 -11.08 12.14 4.80
C GLU A 105 -9.68 11.67 4.36
N ARG A 106 -8.65 12.45 4.68
CA ARG A 106 -7.27 12.09 4.40
C ARG A 106 -6.69 11.22 5.51
N LEU A 107 -6.02 10.14 5.11
CA LEU A 107 -5.27 9.29 6.01
C LEU A 107 -3.95 9.96 6.38
N VAL A 108 -3.47 9.69 7.59
CA VAL A 108 -2.09 9.97 7.99
C VAL A 108 -1.18 8.98 7.27
N PRO A 109 0.00 9.37 6.74
CA PRO A 109 0.88 8.51 5.95
C PRO A 109 1.65 7.46 6.78
N VAL A 110 1.06 6.97 7.88
CA VAL A 110 1.39 5.69 8.50
C VAL A 110 0.93 4.54 7.59
N HIS A 111 -0.24 4.68 6.96
CA HIS A 111 -0.56 3.87 5.79
C HIS A 111 0.28 4.38 4.60
N PRO A 112 1.17 3.56 4.00
CA PRO A 112 2.17 4.03 3.05
C PRO A 112 1.61 4.31 1.65
N TYR A 113 0.49 5.03 1.57
CA TYR A 113 -0.16 5.36 0.30
C TYR A 113 0.74 6.16 -0.65
N THR A 114 1.70 6.91 -0.11
CA THR A 114 2.66 7.65 -0.92
C THR A 114 3.57 6.72 -1.73
N VAL A 115 3.81 5.51 -1.22
CA VAL A 115 4.56 4.44 -1.88
C VAL A 115 3.63 3.59 -2.73
N PHE A 116 2.50 3.15 -2.19
CA PHE A 116 1.49 2.38 -2.93
C PHE A 116 0.92 3.12 -4.14
N ASN A 117 1.10 4.45 -4.22
CA ASN A 117 0.78 5.19 -5.45
C ASN A 117 1.55 4.67 -6.67
N GLY A 118 2.71 4.06 -6.49
CA GLY A 118 3.49 3.37 -7.54
C GLY A 118 2.90 2.03 -8.01
N MET A 119 1.88 1.48 -7.35
CA MET A 119 1.28 0.21 -7.77
C MET A 119 0.47 0.35 -9.07
N GLY A 120 0.67 -0.59 -10.00
CA GLY A 120 -0.08 -0.65 -11.25
C GLY A 120 -1.52 -1.16 -11.07
N ALA A 121 -2.37 -0.83 -12.03
CA ALA A 121 -3.78 -1.23 -12.00
C ALA A 121 -3.96 -2.75 -12.06
N GLU A 122 -3.04 -3.46 -12.74
CA GLU A 122 -3.03 -4.93 -12.87
C GLU A 122 -2.81 -5.64 -11.53
N ASP A 123 -2.28 -4.95 -10.53
CA ASP A 123 -2.12 -5.47 -9.18
C ASP A 123 -3.20 -4.96 -8.24
N LEU A 124 -3.62 -3.70 -8.38
CA LEU A 124 -4.63 -3.11 -7.49
C LEU A 124 -6.02 -3.69 -7.65
N LYS A 125 -6.47 -3.90 -8.90
CA LYS A 125 -7.81 -4.47 -9.14
C LYS A 125 -7.94 -5.88 -8.56
N PRO A 126 -7.02 -6.83 -8.83
CA PRO A 126 -7.02 -8.13 -8.18
C PRO A 126 -6.91 -8.05 -6.65
N LEU A 127 -6.10 -7.14 -6.11
CA LEU A 127 -5.99 -6.93 -4.66
C LEU A 127 -7.36 -6.57 -4.06
N VAL A 128 -8.09 -5.63 -4.66
CA VAL A 128 -9.44 -5.27 -4.21
C VAL A 128 -10.40 -6.46 -4.33
N ALA A 129 -10.35 -7.20 -5.45
CA ALA A 129 -11.15 -8.41 -5.63
C ALA A 129 -10.89 -9.42 -4.50
N PHE A 130 -9.63 -9.64 -4.12
CA PHE A 130 -9.29 -10.51 -2.99
C PHE A 130 -9.80 -9.95 -1.65
N LEU A 131 -9.61 -8.66 -1.36
CA LEU A 131 -10.09 -8.05 -0.11
C LEU A 131 -11.60 -8.24 0.07
N ARG A 132 -12.37 -8.25 -1.01
CA ARG A 132 -13.81 -8.50 -0.98
C ARG A 132 -14.19 -9.94 -0.63
N THR A 133 -13.26 -10.89 -0.77
CA THR A 133 -13.48 -12.30 -0.39
C THR A 133 -13.19 -12.60 1.07
N LEU A 134 -12.61 -11.64 1.80
CA LEU A 134 -12.27 -11.85 3.19
C LEU A 134 -13.53 -12.03 4.07
N PRO A 135 -13.45 -12.76 5.18
CA PRO A 135 -14.54 -12.80 6.15
C PRO A 135 -14.86 -11.40 6.67
N ALA A 136 -16.14 -11.02 6.64
CA ALA A 136 -16.59 -9.76 7.21
C ALA A 136 -16.50 -9.80 8.74
N VAL A 137 -15.87 -8.80 9.33
CA VAL A 137 -15.74 -8.65 10.78
C VAL A 137 -16.34 -7.32 11.20
N LYS A 138 -17.40 -7.35 11.99
CA LYS A 138 -18.01 -6.14 12.55
C LYS A 138 -17.17 -5.61 13.71
N ARG A 139 -16.30 -4.63 13.42
CA ARG A 139 -15.46 -3.95 14.41
C ARG A 139 -15.36 -2.47 14.06
N ALA A 140 -15.85 -1.61 14.94
CA ALA A 140 -15.80 -0.18 14.75
C ALA A 140 -14.35 0.33 14.71
N ASN A 141 -14.06 1.23 13.79
CA ASN A 141 -12.77 1.89 13.71
C ASN A 141 -12.58 2.82 14.90
N GLN A 142 -11.39 2.81 15.50
CA GLN A 142 -11.06 3.72 16.57
C GLN A 142 -10.75 5.12 16.00
N PRO A 143 -11.23 6.20 16.65
CA PRO A 143 -10.93 7.56 16.23
C PRO A 143 -9.46 7.89 16.43
N LYS A 144 -8.86 8.56 15.46
CA LYS A 144 -7.51 9.11 15.61
C LYS A 144 -7.49 10.21 16.69
N LYS A 145 -6.36 10.34 17.38
CA LYS A 145 -6.12 11.34 18.43
C LYS A 145 -4.97 12.25 17.98
N ILE A 146 -5.28 13.23 17.13
CA ILE A 146 -4.29 14.19 16.64
C ILE A 146 -4.06 15.27 17.71
N THR A 147 -2.81 15.49 18.07
CA THR A 147 -2.41 16.45 19.12
C THR A 147 -1.87 17.75 18.54
N VAL A 148 -1.49 17.79 17.26
CA VAL A 148 -0.96 18.98 16.60
C VAL A 148 -2.12 19.80 16.01
N PRO A 149 -2.31 21.06 16.43
CA PRO A 149 -3.34 21.93 15.87
C PRO A 149 -3.18 22.07 14.34
N MET A 150 -4.28 22.16 13.62
CA MET A 150 -4.31 22.29 12.14
C MET A 150 -3.49 21.23 11.39
N PHE A 151 -3.21 20.07 12.00
CA PHE A 151 -2.42 19.03 11.37
C PHE A 151 -2.99 18.61 10.01
N GLU A 152 -4.28 18.30 9.95
CA GLU A 152 -4.92 17.77 8.74
C GLU A 152 -5.20 18.83 7.69
N SER A 153 -5.47 20.08 8.11
CA SER A 153 -5.82 21.17 7.19
C SER A 153 -4.62 21.92 6.63
N VAL A 154 -3.50 21.97 7.37
CA VAL A 154 -2.34 22.76 6.98
C VAL A 154 -1.06 21.91 6.94
N PHE A 155 -0.67 21.29 8.08
CA PHE A 155 0.64 20.63 8.16
C PHE A 155 0.74 19.41 7.26
N LEU A 156 -0.22 18.51 7.26
CA LEU A 156 -0.18 17.30 6.45
C LEU A 156 -0.21 17.61 4.94
N PRO A 157 -1.07 18.50 4.42
CA PRO A 157 -1.00 18.91 3.00
C PRO A 157 0.35 19.53 2.61
N ALA A 158 0.90 20.42 3.43
CA ALA A 158 2.20 21.02 3.17
C ALA A 158 3.33 19.98 3.20
N TRP A 159 3.33 19.07 4.17
CA TRP A 159 4.29 17.97 4.27
C TRP A 159 4.22 17.05 3.03
N LEU A 160 3.01 16.68 2.61
CA LEU A 160 2.82 15.85 1.42
C LEU A 160 3.30 16.55 0.14
N ALA A 161 3.08 17.86 0.03
CA ALA A 161 3.55 18.62 -1.12
C ALA A 161 5.09 18.71 -1.18
N ALA A 162 5.74 18.80 -0.01
CA ALA A 162 7.18 18.97 0.09
C ALA A 162 7.97 17.65 0.05
N PHE A 163 7.44 16.59 0.66
CA PHE A 163 8.22 15.40 0.99
C PHE A 163 7.63 14.08 0.51
N ALA A 164 6.34 14.01 0.15
CA ALA A 164 5.77 12.75 -0.31
C ALA A 164 6.39 12.32 -1.64
N PRO A 165 6.77 11.05 -1.80
CA PRO A 165 7.18 10.52 -3.08
C PRO A 165 6.09 10.74 -4.13
N ARG A 166 6.50 11.17 -5.32
CA ARG A 166 5.61 11.32 -6.47
C ARG A 166 5.78 10.14 -7.42
N GLU A 167 5.62 8.94 -6.86
CA GLU A 167 5.71 7.73 -7.66
C GLU A 167 4.60 7.73 -8.72
N THR A 168 4.97 7.44 -9.96
CA THR A 168 4.04 7.26 -11.05
C THR A 168 3.88 5.76 -11.28
N PRO A 169 2.65 5.23 -11.30
CA PRO A 169 2.46 3.82 -11.59
C PRO A 169 2.98 3.50 -12.99
N PRO A 170 3.54 2.31 -13.20
CA PRO A 170 3.99 1.89 -14.52
C PRO A 170 2.80 1.76 -15.47
N THR A 171 3.02 2.02 -16.76
CA THR A 171 2.02 1.80 -17.81
C THR A 171 1.60 0.34 -17.89
N ALA A 172 2.56 -0.58 -17.64
CA ALA A 172 2.31 -2.01 -17.46
C ALA A 172 3.19 -2.52 -16.30
N VAL A 173 2.61 -3.37 -15.45
CA VAL A 173 3.34 -3.94 -14.31
C VAL A 173 4.48 -4.83 -14.82
N PRO A 174 5.75 -4.56 -14.44
CA PRO A 174 6.86 -5.42 -14.83
C PRO A 174 6.67 -6.85 -14.32
N THR A 175 6.90 -7.86 -15.16
CA THR A 175 6.68 -9.27 -14.82
C THR A 175 7.97 -10.03 -14.53
N SER A 176 9.13 -9.47 -14.86
CA SER A 176 10.44 -10.11 -14.69
C SER A 176 11.59 -9.11 -14.69
N GLY A 177 12.79 -9.59 -14.42
CA GLY A 177 14.02 -8.81 -14.50
C GLY A 177 14.19 -7.74 -13.42
N PRO A 178 15.19 -6.83 -13.60
CA PRO A 178 15.49 -5.77 -12.61
C PRO A 178 14.31 -4.83 -12.36
N ALA A 179 13.53 -4.48 -13.39
CA ALA A 179 12.36 -3.63 -13.26
C ALA A 179 11.28 -4.26 -12.36
N ARG A 180 11.14 -5.60 -12.39
CA ARG A 180 10.25 -6.32 -11.47
C ARG A 180 10.72 -6.21 -10.04
N GLY A 181 12.01 -6.39 -9.79
CA GLY A 181 12.61 -6.24 -8.46
C GLY A 181 12.43 -4.82 -7.92
N GLU A 182 12.71 -3.81 -8.73
CA GLU A 182 12.48 -2.41 -8.38
C GLU A 182 11.02 -2.13 -8.01
N TYR A 183 10.09 -2.55 -8.86
CA TYR A 183 8.66 -2.39 -8.63
C TYR A 183 8.21 -3.04 -7.30
N LEU A 184 8.66 -4.27 -7.05
CA LEU A 184 8.34 -4.96 -5.80
C LEU A 184 8.92 -4.22 -4.58
N VAL A 185 10.18 -3.84 -4.60
CA VAL A 185 10.85 -3.19 -3.46
C VAL A 185 10.28 -1.80 -3.19
N ARG A 186 10.04 -1.01 -4.25
CA ARG A 186 9.63 0.39 -4.11
C ARG A 186 8.13 0.57 -3.93
N ALA A 187 7.30 -0.17 -4.67
CA ALA A 187 5.87 0.10 -4.72
C ALA A 187 5.02 -0.93 -3.96
N VAL A 188 5.35 -2.22 -4.04
CA VAL A 188 4.48 -3.28 -3.49
C VAL A 188 4.90 -3.69 -2.09
N ALA A 189 6.12 -4.19 -1.94
CA ALA A 189 6.66 -4.64 -0.65
C ALA A 189 7.11 -3.48 0.25
N HIS A 190 7.13 -2.25 -0.27
CA HIS A 190 7.42 -0.98 0.42
C HIS A 190 8.61 -1.05 1.41
N CYS A 191 9.68 -1.79 1.06
CA CYS A 191 10.83 -2.03 1.93
C CYS A 191 11.45 -0.73 2.47
N GLY A 192 11.42 0.34 1.66
CA GLY A 192 11.93 1.66 2.04
C GLY A 192 11.22 2.31 3.21
N GLU A 193 9.98 1.93 3.51
CA GLU A 193 9.23 2.51 4.63
C GLU A 193 9.84 2.17 5.99
N CYS A 194 10.40 0.97 6.13
CA CYS A 194 11.07 0.52 7.34
C CYS A 194 12.60 0.68 7.23
N HIS A 195 13.20 0.30 6.09
CA HIS A 195 14.65 0.20 5.92
C HIS A 195 15.34 1.51 5.49
N THR A 196 14.63 2.63 5.40
CA THR A 196 15.23 3.93 5.10
C THR A 196 15.15 4.84 6.33
N PRO A 197 16.24 5.54 6.71
CA PRO A 197 16.19 6.46 7.83
C PRO A 197 15.17 7.57 7.61
N ARG A 198 14.68 8.16 8.69
CA ARG A 198 13.79 9.33 8.62
C ARG A 198 14.57 10.61 8.88
N THR A 199 14.21 11.66 8.17
CA THR A 199 14.66 13.02 8.44
C THR A 199 13.99 13.59 9.69
N MET A 200 14.40 14.76 10.14
CA MET A 200 13.73 15.47 11.24
C MET A 200 12.26 15.81 10.95
N THR A 201 11.87 15.89 9.67
CA THR A 201 10.49 16.10 9.26
C THR A 201 9.70 14.80 9.13
N MET A 202 10.26 13.67 9.55
CA MET A 202 9.69 12.31 9.41
C MET A 202 9.55 11.82 7.96
N ALA A 203 10.05 12.54 6.97
CA ALA A 203 10.16 12.06 5.61
C ALA A 203 11.26 10.98 5.49
N THR A 204 11.16 10.09 4.51
CA THR A 204 12.24 9.16 4.17
C THR A 204 13.47 9.93 3.67
N ASP A 205 14.64 9.60 4.19
CA ASP A 205 15.91 10.12 3.68
C ASP A 205 16.32 9.35 2.42
N ASN A 206 15.85 9.80 1.27
CA ASN A 206 16.10 9.12 0.00
C ASN A 206 17.59 9.13 -0.43
N SER A 207 18.42 10.00 0.16
CA SER A 207 19.88 9.94 -0.06
C SER A 207 20.51 8.72 0.59
N ARG A 208 19.81 8.10 1.53
CA ARG A 208 20.21 6.89 2.26
C ARG A 208 19.16 5.78 2.13
N PHE A 209 18.55 5.69 0.94
CA PHE A 209 17.53 4.68 0.66
C PHE A 209 17.99 3.27 1.01
N LEU A 210 17.21 2.57 1.81
CA LEU A 210 17.45 1.21 2.33
C LEU A 210 18.70 1.06 3.24
N ALA A 211 19.28 2.16 3.72
CA ALA A 211 20.46 2.11 4.58
C ALA A 211 20.16 1.77 6.05
N GLY A 212 18.97 1.30 6.36
CA GLY A 212 18.53 0.98 7.72
C GLY A 212 17.99 2.18 8.49
N ASN A 213 17.27 1.92 9.56
CA ASN A 213 16.63 2.93 10.39
C ASN A 213 16.81 2.61 11.89
N PRO A 214 17.51 3.43 12.66
CA PRO A 214 17.73 3.18 14.08
C PRO A 214 16.47 3.36 14.94
N LYS A 215 15.42 4.00 14.37
CA LYS A 215 14.12 4.22 15.01
C LYS A 215 13.02 3.92 13.99
N GLY A 216 12.90 2.65 13.64
CA GLY A 216 11.86 2.15 12.76
C GLY A 216 10.49 2.06 13.44
N PRO A 217 9.52 1.42 12.79
CA PRO A 217 8.21 1.18 13.39
C PRO A 217 8.33 0.47 14.74
N GLU A 218 7.48 0.86 15.69
CA GLU A 218 7.46 0.31 17.07
C GLU A 218 8.81 0.47 17.80
N ASP A 219 9.54 1.58 17.51
CA ASP A 219 10.88 1.89 18.04
C ASP A 219 11.92 0.78 17.77
N SER A 220 11.69 -0.05 16.76
CA SER A 220 12.61 -1.13 16.39
C SER A 220 13.83 -0.62 15.63
N GLU A 221 14.97 -1.27 15.84
CA GLU A 221 16.14 -1.10 14.98
C GLU A 221 15.94 -1.92 13.69
N VAL A 222 15.92 -1.23 12.53
CA VAL A 222 15.73 -1.85 11.23
C VAL A 222 17.05 -1.88 10.48
N PRO A 223 17.54 -3.06 10.05
CA PRO A 223 18.89 -3.19 9.50
C PRO A 223 19.05 -2.49 8.15
N ASN A 224 20.32 -2.16 7.85
CA ASN A 224 20.78 -1.73 6.54
C ASN A 224 20.71 -2.90 5.55
N ILE A 225 19.95 -2.75 4.48
CA ILE A 225 19.81 -3.76 3.42
C ILE A 225 20.42 -3.30 2.08
N THR A 226 21.27 -2.24 2.10
CA THR A 226 22.12 -1.91 0.96
C THR A 226 23.25 -2.92 0.85
N PRO A 227 23.93 -3.08 -0.32
CA PRO A 227 25.02 -4.04 -0.51
C PRO A 227 26.37 -3.57 0.11
N ASP A 228 26.32 -2.79 1.20
CA ASP A 228 27.53 -2.41 1.93
C ASP A 228 28.13 -3.64 2.65
N LYS A 229 29.40 -3.91 2.40
CA LYS A 229 30.07 -5.13 2.90
C LYS A 229 30.26 -5.15 4.42
N ALA A 230 30.31 -3.98 5.05
CA ALA A 230 30.64 -3.89 6.47
C ALA A 230 29.40 -3.72 7.36
N THR A 231 28.36 -3.05 6.85
CA THR A 231 27.19 -2.65 7.66
C THR A 231 25.86 -2.99 7.01
N GLY A 232 25.87 -3.48 5.78
CA GLY A 232 24.70 -3.79 4.99
C GLY A 232 24.47 -5.28 4.79
N LEU A 233 23.73 -5.62 3.73
CA LEU A 233 23.33 -6.98 3.40
C LEU A 233 24.39 -7.65 2.51
N ALA A 234 25.34 -8.36 3.13
CA ALA A 234 26.41 -9.05 2.43
C ALA A 234 26.00 -10.40 1.79
N TRP A 235 24.77 -10.85 2.02
CA TRP A 235 24.23 -12.13 1.55
C TRP A 235 24.19 -12.23 0.02
N SER A 236 24.26 -13.44 -0.52
CA SER A 236 24.04 -13.71 -1.95
C SER A 236 22.57 -13.45 -2.37
N GLU A 237 22.30 -13.43 -3.66
CA GLU A 237 20.93 -13.30 -4.18
C GLU A 237 20.05 -14.46 -3.71
N GLU A 238 20.59 -15.66 -3.70
CA GLU A 238 19.91 -16.88 -3.25
C GLU A 238 19.59 -16.82 -1.75
N GLU A 239 20.55 -16.42 -0.91
CA GLU A 239 20.32 -16.28 0.54
C GLU A 239 19.26 -15.23 0.86
N ILE A 240 19.26 -14.10 0.14
CA ILE A 240 18.19 -13.09 0.29
C ILE A 240 16.82 -13.67 -0.14
N ALA A 241 16.78 -14.37 -1.28
CA ALA A 241 15.57 -14.97 -1.78
C ALA A 241 15.02 -16.07 -0.84
N ASP A 242 15.91 -16.87 -0.26
CA ASP A 242 15.56 -17.91 0.69
C ASP A 242 15.09 -17.31 2.02
N TYR A 243 15.76 -16.27 2.52
CA TYR A 243 15.31 -15.53 3.69
C TYR A 243 13.89 -14.97 3.53
N LEU A 244 13.58 -14.35 2.40
CA LEU A 244 12.24 -13.85 2.11
C LEU A 244 11.20 -14.97 2.01
N GLY A 245 11.61 -16.18 1.69
CA GLY A 245 10.73 -17.35 1.57
C GLY A 245 10.56 -18.18 2.83
N THR A 246 11.54 -18.13 3.74
CA THR A 246 11.58 -19.03 4.90
C THR A 246 11.72 -18.31 6.24
N GLY A 247 12.20 -17.06 6.21
CA GLY A 247 12.59 -16.33 7.43
C GLY A 247 13.94 -16.76 8.02
N ASN A 248 14.61 -17.77 7.46
CA ASN A 248 15.90 -18.24 7.97
C ASN A 248 17.05 -17.38 7.46
N LYS A 249 17.90 -16.91 8.35
CA LYS A 249 19.14 -16.20 8.01
C LYS A 249 20.26 -17.19 7.72
N PRO A 250 21.28 -16.80 6.92
CA PRO A 250 22.42 -17.68 6.61
C PRO A 250 23.24 -18.13 7.82
N ASP A 251 23.20 -17.37 8.92
CA ASP A 251 23.88 -17.69 10.17
C ASP A 251 23.08 -18.65 11.08
N GLY A 252 21.90 -19.10 10.64
CA GLY A 252 21.02 -20.02 11.37
C GLY A 252 20.02 -19.33 12.30
N ASP A 253 20.06 -17.99 12.41
CA ASP A 253 19.03 -17.22 13.12
C ASP A 253 17.77 -17.06 12.26
N VAL A 254 16.69 -16.53 12.84
CA VAL A 254 15.41 -16.38 12.16
C VAL A 254 14.92 -14.93 12.15
N ALA A 255 14.04 -14.62 11.20
CA ALA A 255 13.35 -13.34 11.15
C ALA A 255 12.45 -13.18 12.39
N GLY A 256 12.67 -12.11 13.14
CA GLY A 256 11.83 -11.74 14.28
C GLY A 256 11.06 -10.45 14.05
N GLY A 257 10.21 -10.09 15.02
CA GLY A 257 9.45 -8.84 15.03
C GLY A 257 8.66 -8.60 13.76
N LEU A 258 8.60 -7.34 13.34
CA LEU A 258 7.85 -6.93 12.14
C LEU A 258 8.30 -7.63 10.86
N MET A 259 9.61 -7.93 10.69
CA MET A 259 10.06 -8.62 9.48
C MET A 259 9.55 -10.06 9.44
N GLY A 260 9.49 -10.75 10.57
CA GLY A 260 8.84 -12.05 10.69
C GLY A 260 7.35 -11.99 10.34
N GLU A 261 6.63 -10.96 10.83
CA GLU A 261 5.23 -10.73 10.46
C GLU A 261 5.04 -10.50 8.95
N MET A 262 5.96 -9.77 8.29
CA MET A 262 5.90 -9.53 6.84
C MET A 262 6.17 -10.80 6.03
N ILE A 263 7.08 -11.65 6.49
CA ILE A 263 7.39 -12.91 5.82
C ILE A 263 6.22 -13.89 5.99
N GLU A 264 5.71 -14.07 7.21
CA GLU A 264 4.60 -14.99 7.46
C GLU A 264 3.28 -14.46 6.88
N GLY A 265 3.00 -13.17 7.03
CA GLY A 265 1.72 -12.55 6.70
C GLY A 265 0.57 -13.05 7.56
N THR A 266 -0.60 -12.46 7.38
CA THR A 266 -1.83 -12.91 8.09
C THR A 266 -2.57 -14.01 7.33
N LEU A 267 -2.68 -13.89 6.01
CA LEU A 267 -3.33 -14.84 5.10
C LEU A 267 -2.41 -15.23 3.95
N ALA A 268 -1.43 -14.42 3.67
CA ALA A 268 -0.30 -14.59 2.76
C ALA A 268 0.78 -13.58 3.15
N GLY A 269 2.05 -13.87 2.86
CA GLY A 269 3.19 -13.03 3.18
C GLY A 269 4.30 -13.15 2.13
N TYR A 270 5.49 -12.65 2.42
CA TYR A 270 6.62 -12.75 1.49
C TYR A 270 7.01 -14.20 1.17
N LYS A 271 6.76 -15.13 2.10
CA LYS A 271 6.96 -16.58 1.88
C LYS A 271 6.16 -17.12 0.68
N ASP A 272 5.02 -16.50 0.37
CA ASP A 272 4.15 -16.89 -0.74
C ASP A 272 4.58 -16.27 -2.09
N LEU A 273 5.58 -15.38 -2.10
CA LEU A 273 6.17 -14.88 -3.33
C LEU A 273 6.85 -16.03 -4.11
N THR A 274 6.73 -15.98 -5.42
CA THR A 274 7.46 -16.93 -6.28
C THR A 274 8.98 -16.78 -6.05
N LYS A 275 9.74 -17.85 -6.23
CA LYS A 275 11.21 -17.78 -6.19
C LYS A 275 11.75 -16.76 -7.19
N ALA A 276 11.11 -16.61 -8.35
CA ALA A 276 11.49 -15.63 -9.37
C ALA A 276 11.35 -14.18 -8.86
N ASP A 277 10.25 -13.86 -8.18
CA ASP A 277 10.04 -12.53 -7.62
C ASP A 277 10.96 -12.25 -6.43
N ARG A 278 11.23 -13.23 -5.55
CA ARG A 278 12.20 -13.10 -4.46
C ARG A 278 13.62 -12.86 -4.99
N LEU A 279 14.02 -13.58 -6.05
CA LEU A 279 15.29 -13.34 -6.74
C LEU A 279 15.34 -11.98 -7.44
N ALA A 280 14.22 -11.53 -8.02
CA ALA A 280 14.15 -10.19 -8.61
C ALA A 280 14.35 -9.09 -7.55
N ILE A 281 13.74 -9.24 -6.36
CA ILE A 281 14.00 -8.37 -5.20
C ILE A 281 15.48 -8.41 -4.84
N ALA A 282 16.07 -9.60 -4.64
CA ALA A 282 17.46 -9.76 -4.25
C ALA A 282 18.40 -9.09 -5.25
N ARG A 283 18.21 -9.30 -6.54
CA ARG A 283 18.98 -8.67 -7.62
C ARG A 283 18.89 -7.16 -7.58
N TYR A 284 17.69 -6.62 -7.42
CA TYR A 284 17.51 -5.18 -7.30
C TYR A 284 18.26 -4.62 -6.08
N LEU A 285 18.18 -5.26 -4.92
CA LEU A 285 18.92 -4.84 -3.72
C LEU A 285 20.43 -4.81 -3.94
N LYS A 286 20.97 -5.67 -4.82
CA LYS A 286 22.41 -5.67 -5.18
C LYS A 286 22.79 -4.53 -6.13
N THR A 287 21.83 -3.89 -6.82
CA THR A 287 22.11 -2.79 -7.74
C THR A 287 22.07 -1.40 -7.11
N ILE A 288 21.48 -1.27 -5.92
CA ILE A 288 21.39 0.04 -5.26
C ILE A 288 22.75 0.46 -4.70
N PRO A 289 23.01 1.77 -4.55
CA PRO A 289 24.27 2.24 -3.98
C PRO A 289 24.52 1.68 -2.58
N ALA A 290 25.72 1.20 -2.34
CA ALA A 290 26.15 0.79 -1.00
C ALA A 290 26.26 2.01 -0.08
N VAL A 291 25.60 1.96 1.07
CA VAL A 291 25.62 3.05 2.07
C VAL A 291 26.15 2.47 3.38
N LYS A 292 27.27 3.00 3.86
CA LYS A 292 27.80 2.62 5.17
C LYS A 292 26.94 3.23 6.27
N ASN A 293 26.17 2.41 6.96
CA ASN A 293 25.33 2.81 8.08
C ASN A 293 25.17 1.63 9.04
N LYS A 294 25.85 1.68 10.18
CA LYS A 294 25.73 0.65 11.22
C LYS A 294 24.49 0.91 12.04
N ILE A 295 23.56 -0.05 12.08
CA ILE A 295 22.39 -0.04 12.94
C ILE A 295 22.66 -1.01 14.09
N GLY A 296 22.31 -0.58 15.29
CA GLY A 296 22.59 -1.34 16.49
C GLY A 296 24.05 -1.17 17.00
N LYS A 297 24.33 -1.83 18.10
CA LYS A 297 25.63 -1.81 18.79
C LYS A 297 26.69 -2.66 18.09
#